data_6edd7f5dcff19d2b34201eea223144ce
#
_entry.id   6edd7f5dcff19d2b34201eea223144ce
#
_cell.length_a   1.000
_cell.length_b   1.000
_cell.length_c   1.000
_cell.angle_alpha   90.00
_cell.angle_beta   90.00
_cell.angle_gamma   90.00
#
_symmetry.space_group_name_H-M   'P 1'
#
loop_
_entity.id
_entity.type
_entity.pdbx_description
1 polymer ?
#
loop_
_entity_poly.entity_id
_entity_poly.type
_entity_poly.pdbx_seq_one_letter_code
_entity_poly.pdbx_strand_id
1 'polypeptide(L)'
;MRKFMKKASTILLAGMLAVTGVVMTGCSSKGNSDQVVIYSNADDEAVEAMKKTLDDNGYKGKYVFQTFGTSELGGKLVAEGKNLEADMITMSTFYVESAQEKNKMFKNLDFDRNLKDESKFEKYESPITAQEGTIILNTEVMKENKLPTPKSIKDLAKPEYKGFISVTDIKSSSTAWLLIQGLVSAYGE
;
A
#
# COMPACT_ATOMS: atom_id res chain seq x y z
N MET A 1 -64.34 -15.43 -35.54
CA MET A 1 -64.62 -14.36 -36.52
C MET A 1 -63.48 -13.35 -36.46
N ARG A 2 -62.83 -13.23 -37.61
CA ARG A 2 -62.09 -12.05 -38.17
C ARG A 2 -60.91 -11.53 -37.34
N LYS A 3 -59.60 -11.82 -37.70
CA LYS A 3 -58.85 -11.25 -38.85
C LYS A 3 -59.08 -9.75 -38.99
N PHE A 4 -58.01 -9.05 -38.79
CA PHE A 4 -57.54 -7.82 -39.46
C PHE A 4 -56.60 -7.09 -38.45
N MET A 5 -55.43 -6.60 -38.68
CA MET A 5 -54.67 -6.40 -39.92
C MET A 5 -53.21 -6.23 -39.55
N LYS A 6 -52.40 -6.93 -40.28
CA LYS A 6 -51.03 -6.51 -40.49
C LYS A 6 -51.06 -5.16 -41.19
N LYS A 7 -50.25 -4.23 -40.78
CA LYS A 7 -49.34 -3.45 -41.65
C LYS A 7 -48.84 -2.19 -40.96
N ALA A 8 -47.60 -2.00 -41.14
CA ALA A 8 -46.91 -0.71 -41.25
C ALA A 8 -46.62 0.04 -39.94
N SER A 9 -45.40 -0.12 -39.44
CA SER A 9 -44.50 0.99 -39.29
C SER A 9 -43.08 0.46 -39.06
N THR A 10 -42.57 -0.13 -40.11
CA THR A 10 -41.13 -0.12 -40.39
C THR A 10 -40.93 1.19 -41.12
N ILE A 11 -40.38 2.18 -40.47
CA ILE A 11 -39.70 3.37 -40.99
C ILE A 11 -39.68 4.40 -39.85
N LEU A 12 -38.51 4.83 -39.53
CA LEU A 12 -38.07 5.91 -38.63
C LEU A 12 -37.48 5.43 -37.29
N LEU A 13 -36.41 4.66 -37.39
CA LEU A 13 -35.35 4.70 -36.35
C LEU A 13 -33.96 4.65 -37.03
N ALA A 14 -33.84 5.45 -38.07
CA ALA A 14 -32.54 5.79 -38.63
C ALA A 14 -32.37 7.30 -38.41
N GLY A 15 -31.79 7.67 -37.31
CA GLY A 15 -31.52 9.09 -37.10
C GLY A 15 -31.45 9.46 -35.65
N MET A 16 -30.23 9.57 -35.19
CA MET A 16 -29.74 10.20 -33.97
C MET A 16 -29.18 9.23 -32.92
N LEU A 17 -28.24 8.41 -33.32
CA LEU A 17 -27.09 8.10 -32.49
C LEU A 17 -26.02 9.18 -32.75
N ALA A 18 -26.32 10.40 -32.35
CA ALA A 18 -25.28 11.33 -31.97
C ALA A 18 -24.70 10.79 -30.67
N VAL A 19 -23.79 9.85 -30.79
CA VAL A 19 -22.86 9.47 -29.75
C VAL A 19 -22.06 10.72 -29.45
N THR A 20 -22.52 11.51 -28.50
CA THR A 20 -21.63 12.35 -27.71
C THR A 20 -20.70 11.38 -26.99
N GLY A 21 -19.64 11.05 -27.67
CA GLY A 21 -18.46 10.46 -27.04
C GLY A 21 -18.00 11.44 -25.97
N VAL A 22 -18.50 11.23 -24.75
CA VAL A 22 -17.77 11.68 -23.59
C VAL A 22 -16.52 10.81 -23.65
N VAL A 23 -15.52 11.35 -24.29
CA VAL A 23 -14.13 10.93 -24.09
C VAL A 23 -13.91 11.18 -22.61
N MET A 24 -14.17 10.17 -21.78
CA MET A 24 -13.50 10.07 -20.51
C MET A 24 -12.02 9.92 -20.89
N THR A 25 -11.37 11.06 -21.10
CA THR A 25 -9.94 11.14 -20.92
C THR A 25 -9.72 10.78 -19.45
N GLY A 26 -9.61 9.50 -19.18
CA GLY A 26 -8.88 9.06 -18.02
C GLY A 26 -7.54 9.76 -18.18
N CYS A 27 -7.31 10.77 -17.38
CA CYS A 27 -5.97 11.24 -17.09
C CYS A 27 -5.25 10.08 -16.40
N SER A 28 -4.78 9.11 -17.17
CA SER A 28 -3.55 8.48 -16.81
C SER A 28 -2.54 9.62 -16.95
N SER A 29 -2.18 10.23 -15.85
CA SER A 29 -1.00 11.08 -15.80
C SER A 29 0.18 10.15 -16.08
N LYS A 30 0.46 9.92 -17.37
CA LYS A 30 1.80 9.57 -17.80
C LYS A 30 2.63 10.72 -17.25
N GLY A 31 3.37 10.46 -16.17
CA GLY A 31 4.43 11.36 -15.75
C GLY A 31 5.20 11.76 -17.02
N ASN A 32 5.65 12.99 -17.08
CA ASN A 32 6.53 13.44 -18.14
C ASN A 32 7.58 12.34 -18.30
N SER A 33 7.93 11.94 -19.53
CA SER A 33 8.83 10.81 -19.81
C SER A 33 10.19 10.85 -19.07
N ASP A 34 10.46 11.96 -18.39
CA ASP A 34 11.69 12.24 -17.66
C ASP A 34 11.52 12.19 -16.12
N GLN A 35 10.34 11.81 -15.60
CA GLN A 35 10.10 11.72 -14.16
C GLN A 35 10.17 10.28 -13.67
N VAL A 36 10.80 10.09 -12.52
CA VAL A 36 10.82 8.81 -11.80
C VAL A 36 9.46 8.60 -11.12
N VAL A 37 8.80 7.49 -11.42
CA VAL A 37 7.52 7.11 -10.81
C VAL A 37 7.79 6.28 -9.56
N ILE A 38 7.34 6.77 -8.42
CA ILE A 38 7.53 6.13 -7.10
C ILE A 38 6.18 5.68 -6.57
N TYR A 39 6.00 4.37 -6.41
CA TYR A 39 4.83 3.83 -5.72
C TYR A 39 5.12 3.63 -4.25
N SER A 40 4.20 4.06 -3.39
CA SER A 40 4.38 4.04 -1.95
C SER A 40 3.12 3.59 -1.21
N ASN A 41 3.29 2.85 -0.12
CA ASN A 41 2.22 2.60 0.85
C ASN A 41 2.41 3.39 2.15
N ALA A 42 3.34 4.34 2.16
CA ALA A 42 3.56 5.20 3.31
C ALA A 42 2.39 6.18 3.50
N ASP A 43 2.20 6.62 4.73
CA ASP A 43 1.25 7.67 5.06
C ASP A 43 1.69 9.03 4.50
N ASP A 44 0.77 9.99 4.51
CA ASP A 44 0.98 11.30 3.91
C ASP A 44 2.17 12.05 4.54
N GLU A 45 2.38 11.93 5.85
CA GLU A 45 3.48 12.60 6.54
C GLU A 45 4.84 12.05 6.08
N ALA A 46 4.96 10.73 5.94
CA ALA A 46 6.18 10.10 5.45
C ALA A 46 6.42 10.42 3.97
N VAL A 47 5.38 10.45 3.14
CA VAL A 47 5.48 10.84 1.73
C VAL A 47 5.94 12.29 1.60
N GLU A 48 5.38 13.22 2.39
CA GLU A 48 5.81 14.63 2.37
C GLU A 48 7.26 14.80 2.84
N ALA A 49 7.70 14.02 3.85
CA ALA A 49 9.09 14.02 4.28
C ALA A 49 10.05 13.52 3.17
N MET A 50 9.66 12.45 2.45
CA MET A 50 10.43 11.96 1.30
C MET A 50 10.48 12.99 0.17
N LYS A 51 9.35 13.61 -0.18
CA LYS A 51 9.29 14.67 -1.19
C LYS A 51 10.18 15.85 -0.82
N LYS A 52 10.07 16.32 0.43
CA LYS A 52 10.93 17.40 0.92
C LYS A 52 12.40 17.06 0.79
N THR A 53 12.79 15.85 1.17
CA THR A 53 14.18 15.39 1.07
C THR A 53 14.65 15.38 -0.39
N LEU A 54 13.85 14.90 -1.31
CA LEU A 54 14.17 14.90 -2.74
C LEU A 54 14.27 16.33 -3.29
N ASP A 55 13.34 17.20 -2.93
CA ASP A 55 13.35 18.61 -3.37
C ASP A 55 14.59 19.36 -2.87
N ASP A 56 14.94 19.20 -1.61
CA ASP A 56 16.11 19.82 -0.98
C ASP A 56 17.44 19.35 -1.60
N ASN A 57 17.43 18.17 -2.23
CA ASN A 57 18.59 17.58 -2.91
C ASN A 57 18.58 17.75 -4.44
N GLY A 58 17.74 18.65 -4.98
CA GLY A 58 17.76 19.04 -6.40
C GLY A 58 16.97 18.12 -7.33
N TYR A 59 16.06 17.31 -6.80
CA TYR A 59 15.18 16.43 -7.58
C TYR A 59 13.77 17.00 -7.77
N LYS A 60 13.52 18.24 -7.37
CA LYS A 60 12.22 18.89 -7.54
C LYS A 60 11.74 18.82 -8.99
N GLY A 61 10.53 18.31 -9.18
CA GLY A 61 9.92 18.13 -10.50
C GLY A 61 10.44 16.94 -11.31
N LYS A 62 11.40 16.14 -10.77
CA LYS A 62 11.97 14.96 -11.45
C LYS A 62 11.35 13.65 -10.99
N TYR A 63 10.33 13.66 -10.15
CA TYR A 63 9.66 12.48 -9.64
C TYR A 63 8.16 12.73 -9.47
N VAL A 64 7.42 11.64 -9.36
CA VAL A 64 6.01 11.63 -8.99
C VAL A 64 5.74 10.48 -8.03
N PHE A 65 5.06 10.76 -6.92
CA PHE A 65 4.55 9.74 -6.00
C PHE A 65 3.13 9.35 -6.36
N GLN A 66 2.86 8.04 -6.33
CA GLN A 66 1.52 7.48 -6.30
C GLN A 66 1.39 6.64 -5.04
N THR A 67 0.38 6.94 -4.21
CA THR A 67 0.16 6.27 -2.93
C THR A 67 -0.97 5.25 -3.03
N PHE A 68 -0.81 4.13 -2.36
CA PHE A 68 -1.72 2.99 -2.39
C PHE A 68 -1.87 2.41 -0.98
N GLY A 69 -2.96 1.73 -0.72
CA GLY A 69 -3.06 0.86 0.45
C GLY A 69 -2.06 -0.30 0.38
N THR A 70 -1.59 -0.79 1.54
CA THR A 70 -0.57 -1.86 1.60
C THR A 70 -0.96 -3.10 0.79
N SER A 71 -2.18 -3.60 0.97
CA SER A 71 -2.66 -4.79 0.25
C SER A 71 -2.84 -4.53 -1.25
N GLU A 72 -3.23 -3.32 -1.62
CA GLU A 72 -3.38 -2.91 -3.01
C GLU A 72 -2.03 -2.89 -3.71
N LEU A 73 -1.04 -2.20 -3.14
CA LEU A 73 0.31 -2.13 -3.71
C LEU A 73 0.95 -3.52 -3.77
N GLY A 74 0.86 -4.30 -2.69
CA GLY A 74 1.35 -5.68 -2.68
C GLY A 74 0.70 -6.54 -3.76
N GLY A 75 -0.63 -6.40 -3.96
CA GLY A 75 -1.36 -7.07 -5.02
C GLY A 75 -0.89 -6.66 -6.42
N LYS A 76 -0.66 -5.36 -6.65
CA LYS A 76 -0.11 -4.84 -7.92
C LYS A 76 1.28 -5.43 -8.22
N LEU A 77 2.18 -5.45 -7.24
CA LEU A 77 3.53 -6.03 -7.41
C LEU A 77 3.46 -7.48 -7.89
N VAL A 78 2.58 -8.26 -7.28
CA VAL A 78 2.43 -9.68 -7.60
C VAL A 78 1.74 -9.89 -8.95
N ALA A 79 0.75 -9.08 -9.30
CA ALA A 79 -0.06 -9.23 -10.51
C ALA A 79 0.65 -8.69 -11.76
N GLU A 80 1.26 -7.51 -11.66
CA GLU A 80 1.85 -6.80 -12.81
C GLU A 80 3.33 -7.18 -13.01
N GLY A 81 4.05 -7.50 -11.93
CA GLY A 81 5.44 -7.93 -12.01
C GLY A 81 6.30 -6.90 -12.77
N LYS A 82 7.03 -7.37 -13.79
CA LYS A 82 7.90 -6.53 -14.63
C LYS A 82 7.17 -5.50 -15.49
N ASN A 83 5.84 -5.58 -15.58
CA ASN A 83 5.02 -4.62 -16.32
C ASN A 83 4.50 -3.48 -15.43
N LEU A 84 4.89 -3.47 -14.16
CA LEU A 84 4.53 -2.40 -13.24
C LEU A 84 5.04 -1.05 -13.77
N GLU A 85 4.18 -0.04 -13.75
CA GLU A 85 4.50 1.30 -14.27
C GLU A 85 5.33 2.16 -13.29
N ALA A 86 5.92 1.57 -12.26
CA ALA A 86 6.76 2.26 -11.30
C ALA A 86 8.25 1.97 -11.53
N ASP A 87 9.08 2.98 -11.35
CA ASP A 87 10.55 2.87 -11.35
C ASP A 87 11.09 2.49 -9.97
N MET A 88 10.40 2.94 -8.91
CA MET A 88 10.77 2.70 -7.51
C MET A 88 9.55 2.35 -6.67
N ILE A 89 9.79 1.53 -5.65
CA ILE A 89 8.77 1.14 -4.67
C ILE A 89 9.27 1.48 -3.26
N THR A 90 8.40 2.06 -2.44
CA THR A 90 8.64 2.19 -1.00
C THR A 90 7.55 1.45 -0.23
N MET A 91 7.91 0.33 0.38
CA MET A 91 7.02 -0.45 1.24
C MET A 91 7.83 -1.44 2.09
N SER A 92 7.14 -2.24 2.92
CA SER A 92 7.78 -3.28 3.73
C SER A 92 8.51 -4.30 2.85
N THR A 93 9.73 -4.69 3.27
CA THR A 93 10.59 -5.70 2.62
C THR A 93 9.85 -7.01 2.40
N PHE A 94 8.99 -7.43 3.32
CA PHE A 94 8.17 -8.64 3.19
C PHE A 94 7.42 -8.72 1.83
N TYR A 95 6.81 -7.62 1.40
CA TYR A 95 6.08 -7.58 0.12
C TYR A 95 7.03 -7.48 -1.08
N VAL A 96 8.12 -6.74 -0.93
CA VAL A 96 9.15 -6.58 -1.96
C VAL A 96 9.83 -7.92 -2.24
N GLU A 97 10.26 -8.63 -1.19
CA GLU A 97 10.88 -9.96 -1.30
C GLU A 97 9.93 -10.99 -1.90
N SER A 98 8.66 -11.03 -1.44
CA SER A 98 7.64 -11.91 -2.00
C SER A 98 7.40 -11.66 -3.50
N ALA A 99 7.35 -10.41 -3.92
CA ALA A 99 7.21 -10.04 -5.33
C ALA A 99 8.46 -10.39 -6.14
N GLN A 100 9.65 -10.22 -5.57
CA GLN A 100 10.90 -10.59 -6.20
C GLN A 100 11.02 -12.10 -6.37
N GLU A 101 10.65 -12.87 -5.37
CA GLU A 101 10.65 -14.33 -5.46
C GLU A 101 9.78 -14.82 -6.63
N LYS A 102 8.58 -14.26 -6.74
CA LYS A 102 7.59 -14.63 -7.76
C LYS A 102 7.94 -14.14 -9.16
N ASN A 103 8.31 -12.87 -9.29
CA ASN A 103 8.35 -12.17 -10.57
C ASN A 103 9.75 -11.83 -11.06
N LYS A 104 10.78 -11.89 -10.19
CA LYS A 104 12.16 -11.48 -10.52
C LYS A 104 12.22 -10.09 -11.14
N MET A 105 11.50 -9.13 -10.54
CA MET A 105 11.21 -7.82 -11.13
C MET A 105 12.19 -6.71 -10.74
N PHE A 106 12.81 -6.83 -9.57
CA PHE A 106 13.74 -5.81 -9.08
C PHE A 106 15.17 -6.08 -9.53
N LYS A 107 15.89 -5.01 -9.83
CA LYS A 107 17.32 -5.02 -10.16
C LYS A 107 18.14 -4.75 -8.91
N ASN A 108 19.34 -5.32 -8.87
CA ASN A 108 20.30 -4.97 -7.83
C ASN A 108 20.66 -3.49 -7.94
N LEU A 109 20.80 -2.87 -6.78
CA LEU A 109 21.28 -1.51 -6.66
C LEU A 109 22.79 -1.49 -6.88
N ASP A 110 23.28 -0.52 -7.62
CA ASP A 110 24.69 -0.37 -8.03
C ASP A 110 25.42 0.78 -7.31
N PHE A 111 24.85 1.25 -6.20
CA PHE A 111 25.44 2.30 -5.37
C PHE A 111 25.70 1.80 -3.94
N ASP A 112 26.61 2.47 -3.25
CA ASP A 112 26.88 2.23 -1.84
C ASP A 112 25.67 2.69 -0.99
N ARG A 113 25.03 1.75 -0.35
CA ARG A 113 23.85 1.99 0.50
C ARG A 113 24.21 2.52 1.88
N ASN A 114 25.51 2.57 2.21
CA ASN A 114 26.04 3.03 3.50
C ASN A 114 25.36 2.37 4.73
N LEU A 115 25.14 1.06 4.64
CA LEU A 115 24.49 0.28 5.68
C LEU A 115 25.51 -0.22 6.71
N LYS A 116 25.12 -0.26 7.99
CA LYS A 116 25.96 -0.83 9.05
C LYS A 116 26.22 -2.34 8.85
N ASP A 117 25.29 -3.02 8.27
CA ASP A 117 25.36 -4.47 8.00
C ASP A 117 24.58 -4.77 6.72
N GLU A 118 25.28 -4.84 5.62
CA GLU A 118 24.70 -5.13 4.30
C GLU A 118 24.14 -6.54 4.18
N SER A 119 24.62 -7.49 5.00
CA SER A 119 24.18 -8.88 4.94
C SER A 119 22.73 -9.09 5.36
N LYS A 120 22.12 -8.10 6.01
CA LYS A 120 20.71 -8.12 6.45
C LYS A 120 19.69 -7.75 5.38
N PHE A 121 20.15 -7.29 4.23
CA PHE A 121 19.27 -6.75 3.20
C PHE A 121 19.66 -7.33 1.84
N GLU A 122 18.65 -7.61 1.05
CA GLU A 122 18.85 -8.04 -0.32
C GLU A 122 19.50 -6.92 -1.17
N LYS A 123 20.21 -7.29 -2.22
CA LYS A 123 20.96 -6.32 -3.05
C LYS A 123 20.06 -5.34 -3.81
N TYR A 124 18.79 -5.65 -3.98
CA TYR A 124 17.80 -4.79 -4.64
C TYR A 124 17.04 -3.88 -3.67
N GLU A 125 17.42 -3.87 -2.38
CA GLU A 125 16.76 -3.09 -1.33
C GLU A 125 17.69 -2.06 -0.71
N SER A 126 17.13 -0.93 -0.31
CA SER A 126 17.79 0.06 0.55
C SER A 126 16.81 0.50 1.64
N PRO A 127 17.05 0.16 2.91
CA PRO A 127 16.16 0.55 4.00
C PRO A 127 16.20 2.06 4.20
N ILE A 128 15.01 2.66 4.32
CA ILE A 128 14.85 4.10 4.58
C ILE A 128 14.24 4.38 5.95
N THR A 129 13.55 3.40 6.55
CA THR A 129 12.96 3.49 7.89
C THR A 129 13.15 2.18 8.65
N ALA A 130 13.11 2.27 9.98
CA ALA A 130 12.99 1.12 10.88
C ALA A 130 11.70 1.25 11.68
N GLN A 131 11.11 0.14 12.07
CA GLN A 131 9.90 0.09 12.87
C GLN A 131 10.17 -0.64 14.18
N GLU A 132 9.62 -0.10 15.27
CA GLU A 132 9.61 -0.75 16.57
C GLU A 132 8.16 -1.01 17.00
N GLY A 133 7.90 -2.24 17.46
CA GLY A 133 6.62 -2.57 18.07
C GLY A 133 6.55 -2.00 19.49
N THR A 134 5.46 -1.30 19.81
CA THR A 134 5.22 -0.76 21.16
C THR A 134 3.77 -0.92 21.57
N ILE A 135 3.55 -0.91 22.90
CA ILE A 135 2.22 -0.85 23.49
C ILE A 135 1.99 0.60 23.95
N ILE A 136 0.97 1.24 23.39
CA ILE A 136 0.54 2.57 23.81
C ILE A 136 -0.59 2.38 24.84
N LEU A 137 -0.45 3.00 26.01
CA LEU A 137 -1.44 2.92 27.09
C LEU A 137 -2.25 4.21 27.15
N ASN A 138 -3.59 4.08 27.01
CA ASN A 138 -4.49 5.18 27.32
C ASN A 138 -4.69 5.23 28.84
N THR A 139 -3.97 6.09 29.53
CA THR A 139 -3.94 6.19 30.98
C THR A 139 -5.27 6.63 31.58
N GLU A 140 -6.08 7.41 30.87
CA GLU A 140 -7.40 7.84 31.33
C GLU A 140 -8.37 6.64 31.36
N VAL A 141 -8.45 5.91 30.23
CA VAL A 141 -9.27 4.70 30.14
C VAL A 141 -8.86 3.66 31.16
N MET A 142 -7.55 3.47 31.35
CA MET A 142 -7.05 2.54 32.39
C MET A 142 -7.46 2.93 33.76
N LYS A 143 -7.37 4.22 34.12
CA LYS A 143 -7.77 4.73 35.42
C LYS A 143 -9.28 4.58 35.68
N GLU A 144 -10.10 4.99 34.70
CA GLU A 144 -11.57 4.88 34.79
C GLU A 144 -12.04 3.44 35.00
N ASN A 145 -11.40 2.49 34.34
CA ASN A 145 -11.75 1.07 34.36
C ASN A 145 -10.91 0.26 35.37
N LYS A 146 -10.05 0.92 36.14
CA LYS A 146 -9.18 0.28 37.14
C LYS A 146 -8.32 -0.85 36.58
N LEU A 147 -7.86 -0.67 35.32
CA LEU A 147 -7.02 -1.66 34.67
C LEU A 147 -5.58 -1.57 35.20
N PRO A 148 -4.94 -2.70 35.53
CA PRO A 148 -3.54 -2.72 35.91
C PRO A 148 -2.66 -2.36 34.70
N THR A 149 -1.47 -1.84 34.96
CA THR A 149 -0.49 -1.58 33.87
C THR A 149 0.08 -2.91 33.38
N PRO A 150 -0.07 -3.26 32.08
CA PRO A 150 0.52 -4.48 31.54
C PRO A 150 2.05 -4.35 31.52
N LYS A 151 2.75 -5.43 31.84
CA LYS A 151 4.22 -5.50 31.84
C LYS A 151 4.76 -6.21 30.59
N SER A 152 3.89 -6.85 29.85
CA SER A 152 4.23 -7.57 28.63
C SER A 152 3.02 -7.66 27.70
N ILE A 153 3.25 -7.97 26.43
CA ILE A 153 2.17 -8.23 25.49
C ILE A 153 1.30 -9.43 25.92
N LYS A 154 1.90 -10.41 26.60
CA LYS A 154 1.18 -11.58 27.14
C LYS A 154 0.15 -11.21 28.20
N ASP A 155 0.39 -10.13 28.96
CA ASP A 155 -0.58 -9.67 29.96
C ASP A 155 -1.89 -9.22 29.31
N LEU A 156 -1.82 -8.70 28.07
CA LEU A 156 -3.02 -8.26 27.34
C LEU A 156 -4.00 -9.40 27.03
N ALA A 157 -3.56 -10.66 27.10
CA ALA A 157 -4.43 -11.83 26.94
C ALA A 157 -5.29 -12.11 28.20
N LYS A 158 -5.06 -11.41 29.31
CA LYS A 158 -5.83 -11.60 30.54
C LYS A 158 -7.27 -11.06 30.42
N PRO A 159 -8.23 -11.68 31.09
CA PRO A 159 -9.64 -11.31 30.97
C PRO A 159 -9.97 -9.84 31.27
N GLU A 160 -9.23 -9.18 32.16
CA GLU A 160 -9.42 -7.77 32.50
C GLU A 160 -9.24 -6.80 31.35
N TYR A 161 -8.44 -7.17 30.33
CA TYR A 161 -8.22 -6.31 29.16
C TYR A 161 -9.21 -6.57 28.02
N LYS A 162 -10.12 -7.52 28.17
CA LYS A 162 -11.10 -7.84 27.13
C LYS A 162 -11.96 -6.61 26.77
N GLY A 163 -11.93 -6.22 25.51
CA GLY A 163 -12.65 -5.05 25.00
C GLY A 163 -11.89 -3.72 25.12
N PHE A 164 -10.69 -3.72 25.71
CA PHE A 164 -9.85 -2.53 25.87
C PHE A 164 -8.61 -2.54 24.97
N ILE A 165 -8.45 -3.57 24.12
CA ILE A 165 -7.33 -3.68 23.21
C ILE A 165 -7.78 -3.22 21.83
N SER A 166 -7.03 -2.29 21.23
CA SER A 166 -7.22 -1.83 19.86
C SER A 166 -5.96 -2.11 19.05
N VAL A 167 -6.14 -2.69 17.88
CA VAL A 167 -5.08 -2.90 16.89
C VAL A 167 -5.62 -2.54 15.52
N THR A 168 -4.74 -2.17 14.61
CA THR A 168 -5.09 -1.94 13.21
C THR A 168 -5.48 -3.25 12.53
N ASP A 169 -6.32 -3.18 11.50
CA ASP A 169 -6.70 -4.35 10.71
C ASP A 169 -5.46 -4.96 10.04
N ILE A 170 -5.20 -6.23 10.33
CA ILE A 170 -4.05 -6.99 9.80
C ILE A 170 -4.07 -7.18 8.28
N LYS A 171 -5.23 -7.03 7.64
CA LYS A 171 -5.36 -7.15 6.18
C LYS A 171 -4.98 -5.86 5.45
N SER A 172 -5.09 -4.73 6.13
CA SER A 172 -4.85 -3.42 5.53
C SER A 172 -3.58 -2.73 6.02
N SER A 173 -2.98 -3.23 7.11
CA SER A 173 -1.82 -2.63 7.75
C SER A 173 -0.63 -3.59 7.82
N SER A 174 0.49 -3.22 7.19
CA SER A 174 1.75 -3.95 7.31
C SER A 174 2.29 -3.95 8.75
N THR A 175 2.08 -2.88 9.50
CA THR A 175 2.47 -2.79 10.92
C THR A 175 1.71 -3.80 11.79
N ALA A 176 0.39 -3.94 11.55
CA ALA A 176 -0.41 -4.94 12.25
C ALA A 176 0.00 -6.38 11.87
N TRP A 177 0.37 -6.60 10.60
CA TRP A 177 0.92 -7.88 10.16
C TRP A 177 2.25 -8.22 10.85
N LEU A 178 3.16 -7.24 11.00
CA LEU A 178 4.42 -7.41 11.75
C LEU A 178 4.18 -7.76 13.22
N LEU A 179 3.11 -7.22 13.85
CA LEU A 179 2.72 -7.61 15.19
C LEU A 179 2.39 -9.11 15.26
N ILE A 180 1.58 -9.62 14.30
CA ILE A 180 1.24 -11.05 14.25
C ILE A 180 2.49 -11.90 14.05
N GLN A 181 3.38 -11.53 13.13
CA GLN A 181 4.66 -12.24 12.93
C GLN A 181 5.51 -12.26 14.20
N GLY A 182 5.58 -11.13 14.91
CA GLY A 182 6.29 -11.03 16.20
C GLY A 182 5.67 -11.92 17.27
N LEU A 183 4.34 -12.01 17.35
CA LEU A 183 3.64 -12.89 18.28
C LEU A 183 3.89 -14.37 17.95
N VAL A 184 3.77 -14.76 16.70
CA VAL A 184 4.05 -16.14 16.26
C VAL A 184 5.51 -16.51 16.54
N SER A 185 6.46 -15.62 16.26
CA SER A 185 7.88 -15.83 16.56
C SER A 185 8.16 -16.00 18.05
N ALA A 186 7.45 -15.25 18.90
CA ALA A 186 7.68 -15.26 20.35
C ALA A 186 6.96 -16.40 21.10
N TYR A 187 5.79 -16.82 20.60
CA TYR A 187 4.87 -17.71 21.33
C TYR A 187 4.46 -18.96 20.55
N GLY A 188 4.82 -19.07 19.27
CA GLY A 188 4.37 -20.13 18.39
C GLY A 188 2.97 -19.85 17.77
N GLU A 189 2.51 -20.76 16.93
CA GLU A 189 1.19 -20.73 16.30
C GLU A 189 0.11 -21.27 17.24
#